data_30f263bbe863a3a841c3c4c672b49c34
#
_entry.id   30f263bbe863a3a841c3c4c672b49c34
#
_cell.length_a   1.000
_cell.length_b   1.000
_cell.length_c   1.000
_cell.angle_alpha   90.00
_cell.angle_beta   90.00
_cell.angle_gamma   90.00
#
_symmetry.space_group_name_H-M   'P 1'
#
loop_
_entity.id
_entity.type
_entity.pdbx_description
1 polymer ?
#
loop_
_entity_poly.entity_id
_entity_poly.type
_entity_poly.pdbx_seq_one_letter_code
_entity_poly.pdbx_strand_id
1 'polypeptide(L)'
;MENVKTVFVQRVEKPARKVILKRGVKARDYFAYCEEVGCDVWGTLTSMKSLCGEPVCLWLPPEQRAPGTSEYVQGVETAEDYDGPVPEGFDVIRLPAAEYLMFQGEPFAEEDYCEAIGQVRGAIEKYDPACLGYVWDGANPRIQLEPVGDRGYIELRPVRPAER
;
A
#
# COMPACT_ATOMS: atom_id res chain seq x y z
N MET A 1 -9.08 11.42 -30.63
CA MET A 1 -9.91 10.97 -29.48
C MET A 1 -9.00 10.54 -28.34
N GLU A 2 -9.15 11.16 -27.20
CA GLU A 2 -8.40 10.73 -26.03
C GLU A 2 -8.95 9.39 -25.54
N ASN A 3 -8.05 8.46 -25.24
CA ASN A 3 -8.44 7.20 -24.59
C ASN A 3 -8.71 7.48 -23.12
N VAL A 4 -9.99 7.54 -22.77
CA VAL A 4 -10.38 7.66 -21.37
C VAL A 4 -10.21 6.30 -20.72
N LYS A 5 -9.31 6.22 -19.74
CA LYS A 5 -9.11 4.99 -18.99
C LYS A 5 -9.91 5.01 -17.70
N THR A 6 -10.48 3.88 -17.38
CA THR A 6 -11.33 3.72 -16.22
C THR A 6 -10.47 3.42 -14.99
N VAL A 7 -10.80 4.08 -13.89
CA VAL A 7 -10.26 3.72 -12.57
C VAL A 7 -11.43 3.26 -11.72
N PHE A 8 -11.34 2.03 -11.24
CA PHE A 8 -12.37 1.43 -10.39
C PHE A 8 -12.12 1.82 -8.94
N VAL A 9 -13.19 2.12 -8.22
CA VAL A 9 -13.11 2.49 -6.80
C VAL A 9 -13.98 1.50 -6.00
N GLN A 10 -13.39 0.91 -4.97
CA GLN A 10 -14.08 -0.08 -4.13
C GLN A 10 -13.75 0.18 -2.66
N ARG A 11 -14.76 0.08 -1.80
CA ARG A 11 -14.55 0.15 -0.35
C ARG A 11 -14.01 -1.18 0.14
N VAL A 12 -12.95 -1.14 0.96
CA VAL A 12 -12.32 -2.30 1.57
C VAL A 12 -12.18 -2.07 3.05
N GLU A 13 -12.57 -3.04 3.86
CA GLU A 13 -12.36 -3.02 5.30
C GLU A 13 -11.18 -3.92 5.64
N LYS A 14 -10.29 -3.43 6.50
CA LYS A 14 -9.16 -4.21 7.00
C LYS A 14 -9.28 -4.37 8.51
N PRO A 15 -9.01 -5.57 9.05
CA PRO A 15 -9.05 -5.78 10.49
C PRO A 15 -7.84 -5.14 11.18
N ALA A 16 -7.90 -5.05 12.51
CA ALA A 16 -6.71 -4.79 13.31
C ALA A 16 -5.71 -5.91 13.01
N ARG A 17 -4.43 -5.53 12.82
CA ARG A 17 -3.43 -6.45 12.31
C ARG A 17 -2.02 -6.02 12.67
N LYS A 18 -1.08 -6.95 12.54
CA LYS A 18 0.34 -6.64 12.56
C LYS A 18 0.87 -6.63 11.14
N VAL A 19 1.91 -5.85 10.90
CA VAL A 19 2.65 -5.87 9.63
C VAL A 19 4.10 -6.16 9.95
N ILE A 20 4.64 -7.22 9.34
CA ILE A 20 6.07 -7.53 9.38
C ILE A 20 6.67 -6.83 8.17
N LEU A 21 7.61 -5.91 8.40
CA LEU A 21 8.13 -5.06 7.34
C LEU A 21 9.64 -4.87 7.45
N LYS A 22 10.25 -4.51 6.33
CA LYS A 22 11.66 -4.12 6.26
C LYS A 22 11.74 -2.64 6.01
N ARG A 23 12.45 -1.91 6.88
CA ARG A 23 12.60 -0.47 6.74
C ARG A 23 13.76 -0.15 5.80
N GLY A 24 13.53 0.85 4.93
CA GLY A 24 14.57 1.43 4.11
C GLY A 24 15.12 2.71 4.75
N VAL A 25 15.93 3.45 4.01
CA VAL A 25 16.57 4.68 4.50
C VAL A 25 16.01 5.92 3.81
N LYS A 26 15.93 5.93 2.47
CA LYS A 26 15.49 7.08 1.68
C LYS A 26 14.42 6.74 0.63
N ALA A 27 14.15 5.47 0.40
CA ALA A 27 13.26 5.04 -0.67
C ALA A 27 11.85 5.62 -0.49
N ARG A 28 11.25 6.03 -1.62
CA ARG A 28 9.89 6.57 -1.64
C ARG A 28 8.96 5.80 -2.57
N ASP A 29 9.50 4.84 -3.30
CA ASP A 29 8.73 4.04 -4.24
C ASP A 29 9.30 2.63 -4.36
N TYR A 30 8.61 1.81 -5.14
CA TYR A 30 8.91 0.39 -5.30
C TYR A 30 10.35 0.16 -5.83
N PHE A 31 10.74 0.88 -6.87
CA PHE A 31 12.04 0.66 -7.49
C PHE A 31 13.20 1.17 -6.64
N ALA A 32 13.07 2.37 -6.08
CA ALA A 32 14.09 2.93 -5.21
C ALA A 32 14.31 2.04 -3.98
N TYR A 33 13.25 1.46 -3.46
CA TYR A 33 13.31 0.55 -2.33
C TYR A 33 14.08 -0.73 -2.67
N CYS A 34 13.81 -1.32 -3.84
CA CYS A 34 14.54 -2.50 -4.30
C CYS A 34 16.03 -2.24 -4.45
N GLU A 35 16.40 -1.07 -4.96
CA GLU A 35 17.82 -0.69 -5.09
C GLU A 35 18.49 -0.51 -3.74
N GLU A 36 17.77 0.04 -2.76
CA GLU A 36 18.32 0.37 -1.45
C GLU A 36 18.47 -0.85 -0.54
N VAL A 37 17.44 -1.71 -0.48
CA VAL A 37 17.39 -2.84 0.46
C VAL A 37 17.62 -4.20 -0.21
N GLY A 38 17.59 -4.25 -1.53
CA GLY A 38 17.73 -5.48 -2.31
C GLY A 38 16.38 -6.12 -2.66
N CYS A 39 16.37 -6.86 -3.76
CA CYS A 39 15.15 -7.52 -4.26
C CYS A 39 14.78 -8.76 -3.44
N ASP A 40 15.66 -9.26 -2.61
CA ASP A 40 15.42 -10.42 -1.74
C ASP A 40 14.26 -10.21 -0.77
N VAL A 41 14.02 -8.95 -0.38
CA VAL A 41 12.97 -8.60 0.58
C VAL A 41 11.61 -9.06 0.07
N TRP A 42 11.30 -8.78 -1.21
CA TRP A 42 10.02 -9.19 -1.78
C TRP A 42 9.86 -10.71 -1.79
N GLY A 43 10.93 -11.44 -2.14
CA GLY A 43 10.91 -12.89 -2.10
C GLY A 43 10.68 -13.44 -0.70
N THR A 44 11.33 -12.85 0.31
CA THR A 44 11.12 -13.23 1.72
C THR A 44 9.66 -13.01 2.12
N LEU A 45 9.11 -11.83 1.82
CA LEU A 45 7.73 -11.51 2.17
C LEU A 45 6.72 -12.41 1.43
N THR A 46 6.99 -12.72 0.16
CA THR A 46 6.12 -13.59 -0.63
C THR A 46 6.05 -15.00 -0.05
N SER A 47 7.11 -15.46 0.61
CA SER A 47 7.14 -16.77 1.25
C SER A 47 6.34 -16.83 2.55
N MET A 48 5.89 -15.68 3.08
CA MET A 48 5.15 -15.60 4.33
C MET A 48 3.64 -15.61 4.07
N LYS A 49 2.89 -16.14 5.03
CA LYS A 49 1.43 -16.15 4.94
C LYS A 49 0.88 -14.74 5.21
N SER A 50 0.11 -14.22 4.27
CA SER A 50 -0.48 -12.89 4.35
C SER A 50 -2.00 -12.96 4.50
N LEU A 51 -2.58 -12.02 5.25
CA LEU A 51 -4.04 -11.89 5.36
C LEU A 51 -4.71 -11.57 4.02
N CYS A 52 -4.03 -10.82 3.16
CA CYS A 52 -4.60 -10.44 1.85
C CYS A 52 -4.07 -11.30 0.70
N GLY A 53 -3.24 -12.30 0.99
CA GLY A 53 -2.72 -13.24 0.00
C GLY A 53 -1.44 -12.80 -0.69
N GLU A 54 -0.91 -11.62 -0.40
CA GLU A 54 0.31 -11.08 -1.01
C GLU A 54 0.96 -10.05 -0.11
N PRO A 55 2.26 -9.73 -0.30
CA PRO A 55 2.89 -8.61 0.38
C PRO A 55 2.27 -7.27 -0.01
N VAL A 56 2.48 -6.26 0.83
CA VAL A 56 1.99 -4.91 0.60
C VAL A 56 3.12 -3.91 0.65
N CYS A 57 2.96 -2.81 -0.08
CA CYS A 57 3.84 -1.65 0.00
C CYS A 57 3.10 -0.57 0.77
N LEU A 58 3.78 0.07 1.72
CA LEU A 58 3.17 1.05 2.60
C LEU A 58 3.94 2.37 2.58
N TRP A 59 3.20 3.49 2.63
CA TRP A 59 3.76 4.80 2.97
C TRP A 59 3.31 5.09 4.40
N LEU A 60 4.24 5.00 5.34
CA LEU A 60 3.94 5.10 6.77
C LEU A 60 3.66 6.53 7.19
N PRO A 61 2.61 6.76 8.01
CA PRO A 61 2.44 8.07 8.65
C PRO A 61 3.58 8.31 9.65
N PRO A 62 3.82 9.59 10.04
CA PRO A 62 4.98 9.92 10.88
C PRO A 62 5.12 9.10 12.15
N GLU A 63 4.02 8.74 12.80
CA GLU A 63 4.01 7.99 14.06
C GLU A 63 4.53 6.55 13.90
N GLN A 64 4.49 6.03 12.67
CA GLN A 64 4.91 4.66 12.37
C GLN A 64 6.35 4.59 11.85
N ARG A 65 6.96 5.73 11.56
CA ARG A 65 8.33 5.79 11.03
C ARG A 65 9.33 5.71 12.18
N ALA A 66 10.40 4.93 11.97
CA ALA A 66 11.52 4.93 12.90
C ALA A 66 12.52 6.03 12.49
N PRO A 67 13.22 6.66 13.45
CA PRO A 67 14.23 7.70 13.11
C PRO A 67 15.26 7.19 12.10
N GLY A 68 15.55 8.01 11.08
CA GLY A 68 16.54 7.69 10.06
C GLY A 68 16.10 6.66 9.04
N THR A 69 14.79 6.33 9.00
CA THR A 69 14.26 5.35 8.04
C THR A 69 13.31 6.01 7.06
N SER A 70 13.08 5.32 5.94
CA SER A 70 12.21 5.83 4.88
C SER A 70 10.72 5.74 5.25
N GLU A 71 9.93 6.59 4.61
CA GLU A 71 8.46 6.53 4.67
C GLU A 71 7.93 5.26 4.00
N TYR A 72 8.51 4.91 2.86
CA TYR A 72 8.10 3.75 2.08
C TYR A 72 8.73 2.47 2.63
N VAL A 73 7.91 1.44 2.83
CA VAL A 73 8.35 0.13 3.26
C VAL A 73 7.58 -0.95 2.53
N GLN A 74 8.12 -2.16 2.52
CA GLN A 74 7.40 -3.34 2.05
C GLN A 74 7.22 -4.30 3.23
N GLY A 75 6.08 -4.95 3.28
CA GLY A 75 5.74 -5.81 4.39
C GLY A 75 4.67 -6.83 4.06
N VAL A 76 4.31 -7.60 5.07
CA VAL A 76 3.23 -8.58 4.97
C VAL A 76 2.28 -8.38 6.15
N GLU A 77 0.98 -8.35 5.85
CA GLU A 77 -0.05 -8.21 6.88
C GLU A 77 -0.33 -9.57 7.51
N THR A 78 -0.30 -9.62 8.84
CA THR A 78 -0.56 -10.84 9.62
C THR A 78 -1.68 -10.58 10.63
N ALA A 79 -2.21 -11.65 11.21
CA ALA A 79 -3.21 -11.53 12.25
C ALA A 79 -2.70 -10.69 13.42
N GLU A 80 -3.61 -10.02 14.12
CA GLU A 80 -3.27 -9.17 15.28
C GLU A 80 -2.54 -9.94 16.37
N ASP A 81 -2.87 -11.20 16.54
CA ASP A 81 -2.27 -12.09 17.53
C ASP A 81 -1.10 -12.93 17.01
N TYR A 82 -0.60 -12.59 15.82
CA TYR A 82 0.53 -13.31 15.24
C TYR A 82 1.73 -13.30 16.20
N ASP A 83 2.24 -14.48 16.51
CA ASP A 83 3.40 -14.69 17.38
C ASP A 83 4.49 -15.55 16.74
N GLY A 84 4.40 -15.75 15.43
CA GLY A 84 5.36 -16.55 14.66
C GLY A 84 6.69 -15.84 14.41
N PRO A 85 7.56 -16.47 13.60
CA PRO A 85 8.89 -15.91 13.32
C PRO A 85 8.85 -14.57 12.63
N VAL A 86 9.81 -13.71 12.98
CA VAL A 86 10.08 -12.45 12.29
C VAL A 86 11.49 -12.56 11.72
N PRO A 87 11.67 -12.44 10.39
CA PRO A 87 13.01 -12.55 9.81
C PRO A 87 13.96 -11.50 10.40
N GLU A 88 15.24 -11.86 10.47
CA GLU A 88 16.28 -10.95 10.96
C GLU A 88 16.29 -9.66 10.14
N GLY A 89 16.37 -8.52 10.81
CA GLY A 89 16.38 -7.22 10.16
C GLY A 89 15.01 -6.66 9.82
N PHE A 90 13.95 -7.41 10.08
CA PHE A 90 12.57 -6.95 9.89
C PHE A 90 12.01 -6.40 11.20
N ASP A 91 11.03 -5.52 11.08
CA ASP A 91 10.35 -4.91 12.21
C ASP A 91 8.86 -5.28 12.18
N VAL A 92 8.16 -5.04 13.28
CA VAL A 92 6.73 -5.32 13.39
C VAL A 92 6.03 -4.07 13.87
N ILE A 93 4.99 -3.66 13.14
CA ILE A 93 4.11 -2.58 13.57
C ILE A 93 2.69 -3.12 13.75
N ARG A 94 1.89 -2.39 14.50
CA ARG A 94 0.46 -2.71 14.69
C ARG A 94 -0.36 -1.63 13.99
N LEU A 95 -1.38 -2.08 13.25
CA LEU A 95 -2.33 -1.17 12.60
C LEU A 95 -3.73 -1.49 13.11
N PRO A 96 -4.53 -0.45 13.41
CA PRO A 96 -5.91 -0.67 13.85
C PRO A 96 -6.78 -1.14 12.69
N ALA A 97 -7.96 -1.63 13.02
CA ALA A 97 -8.99 -1.84 12.02
C ALA A 97 -9.27 -0.50 11.31
N ALA A 98 -9.41 -0.54 10.00
CA ALA A 98 -9.56 0.68 9.20
C ALA A 98 -10.34 0.41 7.93
N GLU A 99 -10.90 1.47 7.39
CA GLU A 99 -11.57 1.43 6.08
C GLU A 99 -10.65 2.07 5.03
N TYR A 100 -10.70 1.54 3.83
CA TYR A 100 -9.90 2.01 2.71
C TYR A 100 -10.77 2.14 1.47
N LEU A 101 -10.39 3.07 0.59
CA LEU A 101 -10.85 3.07 -0.78
C LEU A 101 -9.74 2.49 -1.65
N MET A 102 -10.06 1.42 -2.36
CA MET A 102 -9.13 0.79 -3.29
C MET A 102 -9.37 1.34 -4.69
N PHE A 103 -8.31 1.86 -5.29
CA PHE A 103 -8.33 2.39 -6.64
C PHE A 103 -7.55 1.45 -7.54
N GLN A 104 -8.20 0.98 -8.60
CA GLN A 104 -7.60 0.02 -9.53
C GLN A 104 -7.74 0.53 -10.96
N GLY A 105 -6.62 0.67 -11.65
CA GLY A 105 -6.60 1.05 -13.04
C GLY A 105 -6.80 -0.13 -13.97
N GLU A 106 -6.83 0.15 -15.27
CA GLU A 106 -6.94 -0.90 -16.29
C GLU A 106 -5.59 -1.62 -16.46
N PRO A 107 -5.60 -2.85 -16.97
CA PRO A 107 -4.36 -3.54 -17.32
C PRO A 107 -3.47 -2.69 -18.22
N PHE A 108 -2.17 -2.83 -18.06
CA PHE A 108 -1.20 -2.04 -18.81
C PHE A 108 0.01 -2.90 -19.20
N ALA A 109 0.70 -2.47 -20.27
CA ALA A 109 1.96 -3.08 -20.68
C ALA A 109 3.09 -2.58 -19.78
N GLU A 110 4.11 -3.41 -19.58
CA GLU A 110 5.23 -3.09 -18.68
C GLU A 110 5.90 -1.75 -19.03
N GLU A 111 6.04 -1.44 -20.31
CA GLU A 111 6.61 -0.17 -20.77
C GLU A 111 5.75 1.06 -20.43
N ASP A 112 4.47 0.84 -20.11
CA ASP A 112 3.53 1.92 -19.76
C ASP A 112 3.34 2.08 -18.24
N TYR A 113 4.20 1.47 -17.46
CA TYR A 113 4.12 1.42 -16.01
C TYR A 113 3.95 2.80 -15.36
N CYS A 114 4.81 3.75 -15.72
CA CYS A 114 4.75 5.10 -15.11
C CYS A 114 3.46 5.83 -15.46
N GLU A 115 2.99 5.67 -16.69
CA GLU A 115 1.73 6.27 -17.15
C GLU A 115 0.54 5.66 -16.39
N ALA A 116 0.54 4.34 -16.22
CA ALA A 116 -0.54 3.66 -15.51
C ALA A 116 -0.64 4.11 -14.05
N ILE A 117 0.49 4.24 -13.35
CA ILE A 117 0.51 4.76 -11.98
C ILE A 117 0.02 6.19 -11.94
N GLY A 118 0.48 7.03 -12.86
CA GLY A 118 0.08 8.44 -12.94
C GLY A 118 -1.42 8.62 -13.16
N GLN A 119 -2.04 7.77 -13.96
CA GLN A 119 -3.48 7.82 -14.20
C GLN A 119 -4.29 7.50 -12.94
N VAL A 120 -3.89 6.47 -12.20
CA VAL A 120 -4.58 6.11 -10.96
C VAL A 120 -4.39 7.21 -9.90
N ARG A 121 -3.17 7.69 -9.71
CA ARG A 121 -2.89 8.76 -8.75
C ARG A 121 -3.59 10.06 -9.10
N GLY A 122 -3.66 10.39 -10.39
CA GLY A 122 -4.43 11.56 -10.86
C GLY A 122 -5.92 11.43 -10.54
N ALA A 123 -6.47 10.24 -10.70
CA ALA A 123 -7.86 9.97 -10.35
C ALA A 123 -8.09 10.10 -8.83
N ILE A 124 -7.15 9.62 -8.02
CA ILE A 124 -7.24 9.73 -6.56
C ILE A 124 -7.23 11.21 -6.13
N GLU A 125 -6.35 12.02 -6.72
CA GLU A 125 -6.25 13.44 -6.40
C GLU A 125 -7.54 14.20 -6.70
N LYS A 126 -8.27 13.79 -7.72
CA LYS A 126 -9.55 14.41 -8.11
C LYS A 126 -10.74 13.81 -7.38
N TYR A 127 -10.57 12.71 -6.69
CA TYR A 127 -11.65 12.01 -6.04
C TYR A 127 -11.99 12.69 -4.71
N ASP A 128 -13.28 12.96 -4.50
CA ASP A 128 -13.75 13.50 -3.23
C ASP A 128 -14.41 12.39 -2.41
N PRO A 129 -13.76 11.90 -1.34
CA PRO A 129 -14.33 10.82 -0.54
C PRO A 129 -15.63 11.21 0.16
N ALA A 130 -15.93 12.51 0.26
CA ALA A 130 -17.20 12.99 0.84
C ALA A 130 -18.42 12.45 0.08
N CYS A 131 -18.29 12.12 -1.21
CA CYS A 131 -19.40 11.55 -1.97
C CYS A 131 -19.85 10.18 -1.43
N LEU A 132 -19.00 9.50 -0.68
CA LEU A 132 -19.32 8.25 0.01
C LEU A 132 -19.45 8.42 1.53
N GLY A 133 -19.42 9.66 2.02
CA GLY A 133 -19.54 9.93 3.45
C GLY A 133 -18.21 9.80 4.20
N TYR A 134 -17.07 9.92 3.52
CA TYR A 134 -15.76 9.75 4.12
C TYR A 134 -14.90 11.00 4.03
N VAL A 135 -13.86 11.02 4.84
CA VAL A 135 -12.71 11.93 4.70
C VAL A 135 -11.44 11.09 4.65
N TRP A 136 -10.38 11.64 4.07
CA TRP A 136 -9.09 10.96 4.06
C TRP A 136 -8.55 10.82 5.49
N ASP A 137 -7.96 9.67 5.79
CA ASP A 137 -7.41 9.36 7.11
C ASP A 137 -5.88 9.36 7.06
N GLY A 138 -5.26 10.43 7.56
CA GLY A 138 -3.79 10.54 7.60
C GLY A 138 -3.11 9.75 8.70
N ALA A 139 -3.87 9.09 9.58
CA ALA A 139 -3.31 8.30 10.69
C ALA A 139 -2.97 6.87 10.29
N ASN A 140 -3.47 6.40 9.15
CA ASN A 140 -3.20 5.06 8.62
C ASN A 140 -2.34 5.16 7.36
N PRO A 141 -1.53 4.13 7.04
CA PRO A 141 -0.67 4.18 5.87
C PRO A 141 -1.45 4.00 4.57
N ARG A 142 -0.96 4.67 3.51
CA ARG A 142 -1.36 4.35 2.14
C ARG A 142 -0.77 2.98 1.79
N ILE A 143 -1.48 2.22 0.97
CA ILE A 143 -1.08 0.88 0.58
C ILE A 143 -1.02 0.78 -0.94
N GLN A 144 0.03 0.15 -1.45
CA GLN A 144 0.15 -0.22 -2.85
C GLN A 144 0.33 -1.73 -2.91
N LEU A 145 -0.38 -2.39 -3.82
CA LEU A 145 -0.13 -3.79 -4.12
C LEU A 145 0.94 -3.90 -5.20
N GLU A 146 1.50 -5.09 -5.40
CA GLU A 146 2.53 -5.30 -6.41
C GLU A 146 2.03 -4.78 -7.76
N PRO A 147 2.81 -3.92 -8.44
CA PRO A 147 2.37 -3.30 -9.71
C PRO A 147 2.49 -4.29 -10.86
N VAL A 148 1.52 -5.19 -10.97
CA VAL A 148 1.43 -6.20 -12.02
C VAL A 148 0.51 -5.71 -13.13
N GLY A 149 1.02 -5.64 -14.36
CA GLY A 149 0.29 -5.08 -15.49
C GLY A 149 -1.03 -5.78 -15.79
N ASP A 150 -1.09 -7.09 -15.59
CA ASP A 150 -2.27 -7.90 -15.93
C ASP A 150 -3.52 -7.50 -15.15
N ARG A 151 -3.38 -6.95 -13.96
CA ARG A 151 -4.51 -6.53 -13.11
C ARG A 151 -4.65 -5.02 -13.00
N GLY A 152 -3.73 -4.27 -13.57
CA GLY A 152 -3.68 -2.82 -13.40
C GLY A 152 -2.99 -2.41 -12.11
N TYR A 153 -2.74 -1.11 -11.97
CA TYR A 153 -2.15 -0.55 -10.77
C TYR A 153 -3.19 -0.44 -9.67
N ILE A 154 -2.86 -0.88 -8.46
CA ILE A 154 -3.79 -0.86 -7.31
C ILE A 154 -3.17 -0.09 -6.16
N GLU A 155 -3.89 0.92 -5.69
CA GLU A 155 -3.51 1.70 -4.51
C GLU A 155 -4.71 1.83 -3.58
N LEU A 156 -4.49 1.65 -2.28
CA LEU A 156 -5.53 1.80 -1.27
C LEU A 156 -5.23 3.05 -0.45
N ARG A 157 -6.22 3.90 -0.28
CA ARG A 157 -6.12 5.12 0.53
C ARG A 157 -7.02 5.01 1.74
N PRO A 158 -6.48 5.23 2.95
CA PRO A 158 -7.26 5.12 4.17
C PRO A 158 -8.28 6.24 4.28
N VAL A 159 -9.47 5.88 4.73
CA VAL A 159 -10.58 6.81 4.96
C VAL A 159 -11.22 6.54 6.31
N ARG A 160 -11.94 7.53 6.81
CA ARG A 160 -12.79 7.38 8.00
C ARG A 160 -14.11 8.09 7.75
N PRO A 161 -15.19 7.70 8.46
CA PRO A 161 -16.46 8.39 8.29
C PRO A 161 -16.32 9.88 8.57
N ALA A 162 -16.96 10.71 7.73
CA ALA A 162 -17.01 12.14 7.96
C ALA A 162 -17.81 12.44 9.21
N GLU A 163 -17.35 13.40 10.01
CA GLU A 163 -18.08 13.86 11.18
C GLU A 163 -19.32 14.64 10.74
N ARG A 164 -20.40 14.45 11.47
CA ARG A 164 -21.66 15.18 11.23
C ARG A 164 -21.68 16.49 12.01
#